data_dbf8b3d4cffe2df0c486c510708f5384
#
_entry.id   dbf8b3d4cffe2df0c486c510708f5384
#
_cell.length_a   1.000
_cell.length_b   1.000
_cell.length_c   1.000
_cell.angle_alpha   90.00
_cell.angle_beta   90.00
_cell.angle_gamma   90.00
#
_symmetry.space_group_name_H-M   'P 1'
#
loop_
_entity.id
_entity.type
_entity.pdbx_description
1 polymer ?
#
loop_
_entity_poly.entity_id
_entity_poly.type
_entity_poly.pdbx_seq_one_letter_code
_entity_poly.pdbx_strand_id
1 'polypeptide(L)'
;MDKIRSLLVIDDDKDDFDLIEEAAKMIDADISVYFLDRCENGYQYKDHSFGLVFLDINMPQHDGFSWLKGIRESGYTNLPIIIYTNSHRPEHIVQAYKEGANLYYTKPTSFKELINGLKELISLDWKDPFSITQKYWHDGEYATFDVK
;
A
#
# COMPACT_ATOMS: atom_id res chain seq x y z
N MET A 1 -16.08 8.82 10.95
CA MET A 1 -14.99 8.30 10.08
C MET A 1 -14.74 6.85 10.46
N ASP A 2 -14.78 6.00 9.47
CA ASP A 2 -14.56 4.57 9.71
C ASP A 2 -13.08 4.30 9.99
N LYS A 3 -12.82 3.54 11.03
CA LYS A 3 -11.47 3.19 11.43
C LYS A 3 -10.92 2.07 10.54
N ILE A 4 -9.67 2.18 10.13
CA ILE A 4 -9.00 1.11 9.40
C ILE A 4 -8.83 -0.09 10.33
N ARG A 5 -9.35 -1.24 9.92
CA ARG A 5 -9.31 -2.46 10.72
C ARG A 5 -8.57 -3.61 10.06
N SER A 6 -8.28 -3.49 8.77
CA SER A 6 -7.63 -4.56 8.04
C SER A 6 -6.65 -4.03 7.01
N LEU A 7 -5.52 -4.68 6.92
CA LEU A 7 -4.47 -4.38 5.94
C LEU A 7 -4.18 -5.63 5.12
N LEU A 8 -3.90 -5.45 3.84
CA LEU A 8 -3.42 -6.52 2.98
C LEU A 8 -2.01 -6.16 2.51
N VAL A 9 -1.07 -7.07 2.68
CA VAL A 9 0.30 -6.91 2.22
C VAL A 9 0.55 -7.88 1.07
N ILE A 10 0.84 -7.36 -0.10
CA ILE A 10 1.19 -8.15 -1.29
C ILE A 10 2.68 -7.95 -1.55
N ASP A 11 3.47 -8.96 -1.23
CA ASP A 11 4.92 -8.89 -1.23
C ASP A 11 5.46 -10.31 -1.31
N ASP A 12 6.62 -10.53 -1.90
CA ASP A 12 7.26 -11.83 -1.91
C ASP A 12 8.17 -12.04 -0.68
N ASP A 13 8.38 -11.00 0.12
CA ASP A 13 9.22 -11.03 1.30
C ASP A 13 8.34 -11.10 2.56
N LYS A 14 8.28 -12.28 3.15
CA LYS A 14 7.51 -12.50 4.37
C LYS A 14 8.04 -11.67 5.54
N ASP A 15 9.33 -11.36 5.56
CA ASP A 15 9.90 -10.55 6.63
C ASP A 15 9.30 -9.13 6.63
N ASP A 16 9.06 -8.56 5.47
CA ASP A 16 8.39 -7.27 5.36
C ASP A 16 6.95 -7.35 5.86
N PHE A 17 6.24 -8.43 5.54
CA PHE A 17 4.92 -8.66 6.10
C PHE A 17 4.95 -8.76 7.63
N ASP A 18 5.87 -9.54 8.18
CA ASP A 18 5.99 -9.73 9.62
C ASP A 18 6.24 -8.40 10.34
N LEU A 19 7.05 -7.53 9.76
CA LEU A 19 7.32 -6.20 10.32
C LEU A 19 6.07 -5.31 10.30
N ILE A 20 5.32 -5.32 9.20
CA ILE A 20 4.07 -4.54 9.13
C ILE A 20 3.07 -5.07 10.14
N GLU A 21 2.93 -6.40 10.26
CA GLU A 21 2.01 -6.99 11.23
C GLU A 21 2.38 -6.58 12.65
N GLU A 22 3.66 -6.68 13.01
CA GLU A 22 4.13 -6.28 14.34
C GLU A 22 3.87 -4.80 14.60
N ALA A 23 4.21 -3.94 13.64
CA ALA A 23 3.98 -2.50 13.77
C ALA A 23 2.48 -2.17 13.91
N ALA A 24 1.63 -2.81 13.11
CA ALA A 24 0.20 -2.60 13.18
C ALA A 24 -0.38 -2.98 14.54
N LYS A 25 0.06 -4.12 15.08
CA LYS A 25 -0.40 -4.58 16.39
C LYS A 25 0.03 -3.65 17.53
N MET A 26 1.18 -3.00 17.39
CA MET A 26 1.61 -2.01 18.36
C MET A 26 0.78 -0.73 18.30
N ILE A 27 0.23 -0.41 17.14
CA ILE A 27 -0.63 0.76 16.96
C ILE A 27 -2.03 0.48 17.47
N ASP A 28 -2.59 -0.67 17.08
CA ASP A 28 -3.93 -1.10 17.47
C ASP A 28 -4.01 -2.62 17.35
N ALA A 29 -4.19 -3.29 18.49
CA ALA A 29 -4.23 -4.76 18.53
C ALA A 29 -5.39 -5.35 17.74
N ASP A 30 -6.43 -4.56 17.45
CA ASP A 30 -7.60 -5.04 16.70
C ASP A 30 -7.41 -5.02 15.18
N ILE A 31 -6.30 -4.46 14.70
CA ILE A 31 -6.01 -4.47 13.26
C ILE A 31 -5.58 -5.87 12.82
N SER A 32 -6.24 -6.39 11.80
CA SER A 32 -5.87 -7.66 11.16
C SER A 32 -5.00 -7.40 9.94
N VAL A 33 -3.93 -8.17 9.79
CA VAL A 33 -3.02 -8.02 8.65
C VAL A 33 -2.96 -9.34 7.88
N TYR A 34 -3.20 -9.27 6.60
CA TYR A 34 -3.25 -10.42 5.69
C TYR A 34 -2.09 -10.36 4.72
N PHE A 35 -1.62 -11.52 4.28
CA PHE A 35 -0.45 -11.65 3.41
C PHE A 35 -0.78 -12.40 2.14
N LEU A 36 -0.32 -11.85 1.01
CA LEU A 36 -0.32 -12.52 -0.28
C LEU A 36 1.09 -12.47 -0.85
N ASP A 37 1.68 -13.62 -1.09
CA ASP A 37 3.06 -13.69 -1.56
C ASP A 37 3.20 -13.85 -3.07
N ARG A 38 2.09 -14.01 -3.79
CA ARG A 38 2.11 -14.17 -5.24
C ARG A 38 0.75 -13.93 -5.89
N CYS A 39 0.83 -13.65 -7.18
CA CYS A 39 -0.34 -13.45 -8.00
C CYS A 39 -0.93 -14.76 -8.44
N GLU A 40 -1.40 -15.55 -7.55
CA GLU A 40 -2.23 -16.68 -7.94
C GLU A 40 -3.64 -16.19 -8.22
N ASN A 41 -4.30 -16.86 -9.10
CA ASN A 41 -5.69 -16.79 -9.54
C ASN A 41 -6.68 -16.20 -8.54
N GLY A 42 -6.22 -15.73 -7.55
CA GLY A 42 -7.13 -15.51 -6.66
C GLY A 42 -7.38 -14.28 -6.05
N TYR A 43 -7.38 -13.63 -6.37
CA TYR A 43 -8.15 -12.53 -5.91
C TYR A 43 -8.79 -12.84 -4.54
N GLN A 44 -7.99 -13.37 -3.63
CA GLN A 44 -8.43 -13.56 -2.25
C GLN A 44 -8.88 -12.25 -1.63
N TYR A 45 -8.39 -11.12 -2.17
CA TYR A 45 -8.86 -9.81 -1.76
C TYR A 45 -10.32 -9.56 -2.13
N LYS A 46 -10.91 -10.36 -3.03
CA LYS A 46 -12.32 -10.22 -3.40
C LYS A 46 -13.26 -10.65 -2.27
N ASP A 47 -12.80 -11.54 -1.42
CA ASP A 47 -13.61 -12.10 -0.34
C ASP A 47 -13.54 -11.27 0.94
N HIS A 48 -12.68 -10.26 0.96
CA HIS A 48 -12.45 -9.43 2.13
C HIS A 48 -12.53 -7.94 1.79
N SER A 49 -13.02 -7.19 2.73
CA SER A 49 -13.03 -5.73 2.62
C SER A 49 -11.80 -5.19 3.34
N PHE A 50 -10.75 -4.94 2.61
CA PHE A 50 -9.53 -4.40 3.19
C PHE A 50 -9.57 -2.88 3.30
N GLY A 51 -9.05 -2.34 4.39
CA GLY A 51 -8.94 -0.91 4.57
C GLY A 51 -7.82 -0.28 3.78
N LEU A 52 -6.67 -0.94 3.75
CA LEU A 52 -5.48 -0.50 2.99
C LEU A 52 -4.79 -1.70 2.38
N VAL A 53 -4.21 -1.51 1.19
CA VAL A 53 -3.37 -2.51 0.53
C VAL A 53 -1.96 -1.96 0.37
N PHE A 54 -0.97 -2.71 0.81
CA PHE A 54 0.45 -2.42 0.59
C PHE A 54 0.96 -3.37 -0.47
N LEU A 55 1.44 -2.84 -1.58
CA LEU A 55 1.83 -3.62 -2.75
C LEU A 55 3.28 -3.33 -3.13
N ASP A 56 4.12 -4.36 -3.13
CA ASP A 56 5.48 -4.23 -3.62
C ASP A 56 5.52 -4.41 -5.14
N ILE A 57 6.25 -3.54 -5.81
CA ILE A 57 6.45 -3.62 -7.26
C ILE A 57 7.69 -4.42 -7.64
N ASN A 58 8.60 -4.68 -6.70
CA ASN A 58 9.86 -5.38 -6.94
C ASN A 58 9.76 -6.87 -6.58
N MET A 59 8.82 -7.57 -7.19
CA MET A 59 8.69 -9.01 -6.98
C MET A 59 9.30 -9.77 -8.16
N PRO A 60 10.30 -10.64 -7.92
CA PRO A 60 11.03 -11.29 -9.02
C PRO A 60 10.18 -12.10 -10.00
N GLN A 61 9.11 -12.71 -9.51
CA GLN A 61 8.26 -13.58 -10.33
C GLN A 61 6.98 -12.90 -10.80
N HIS A 62 6.67 -11.72 -10.26
CA HIS A 62 5.41 -11.04 -10.55
C HIS A 62 5.63 -9.55 -10.60
N ASP A 63 5.13 -8.94 -11.65
CA ASP A 63 5.19 -7.50 -11.80
C ASP A 63 4.09 -6.85 -10.96
N GLY A 64 4.48 -6.09 -9.93
CA GLY A 64 3.54 -5.39 -9.06
C GLY A 64 2.68 -4.39 -9.82
N PHE A 65 3.18 -3.81 -10.90
CA PHE A 65 2.37 -2.91 -11.73
C PHE A 65 1.24 -3.65 -12.43
N SER A 66 1.50 -4.87 -12.90
CA SER A 66 0.45 -5.72 -13.48
C SER A 66 -0.62 -6.07 -12.45
N TRP A 67 -0.23 -6.32 -11.20
CA TRP A 67 -1.15 -6.53 -10.10
C TRP A 67 -2.04 -5.32 -9.89
N LEU A 68 -1.43 -4.15 -9.80
CA LEU A 68 -2.14 -2.89 -9.58
C LEU A 68 -3.16 -2.65 -10.68
N LYS A 69 -2.72 -2.79 -11.93
CA LYS A 69 -3.59 -2.64 -13.08
C LYS A 69 -4.75 -3.64 -13.04
N GLY A 70 -4.45 -4.91 -12.74
CA GLY A 70 -5.45 -5.96 -12.65
C GLY A 70 -6.49 -5.69 -11.57
N ILE A 71 -6.07 -5.23 -10.42
CA ILE A 71 -6.99 -4.87 -9.33
C ILE A 71 -7.94 -3.76 -9.79
N ARG A 72 -7.41 -2.71 -10.41
CA ARG A 72 -8.22 -1.58 -10.87
C ARG A 72 -9.18 -1.98 -11.99
N GLU A 73 -8.71 -2.79 -12.93
CA GLU A 73 -9.55 -3.27 -14.03
C GLU A 73 -10.65 -4.23 -13.56
N SER A 74 -10.45 -4.87 -12.41
CA SER A 74 -11.47 -5.75 -11.82
C SER A 74 -12.56 -4.99 -11.07
N GLY A 75 -12.53 -3.67 -11.08
CA GLY A 75 -13.60 -2.85 -10.49
C GLY A 75 -13.29 -2.28 -9.12
N TYR A 76 -12.13 -2.58 -8.56
CA TYR A 76 -11.75 -2.06 -7.24
C TYR A 76 -11.13 -0.66 -7.36
N THR A 77 -11.91 0.30 -7.82
CA THR A 77 -11.43 1.66 -8.09
C THR A 77 -11.23 2.50 -6.83
N ASN A 78 -11.96 2.18 -5.76
CA ASN A 78 -11.88 2.92 -4.49
C ASN A 78 -11.08 2.20 -3.41
N LEU A 79 -10.52 1.05 -3.72
CA LEU A 79 -9.67 0.33 -2.76
C LEU A 79 -8.37 1.11 -2.57
N PRO A 80 -8.03 1.57 -1.35
CA PRO A 80 -6.77 2.27 -1.14
C PRO A 80 -5.57 1.36 -1.36
N ILE A 81 -4.72 1.72 -2.31
CA ILE A 81 -3.51 0.96 -2.62
C ILE A 81 -2.29 1.85 -2.47
N ILE A 82 -1.39 1.43 -1.61
CA ILE A 82 -0.12 2.10 -1.34
C ILE A 82 0.98 1.22 -1.91
N ILE A 83 1.77 1.76 -2.84
CA ILE A 83 2.98 1.05 -3.28
C ILE A 83 3.99 1.10 -2.14
N TYR A 84 4.50 -0.06 -1.74
CA TYR A 84 5.42 -0.20 -0.62
C TYR A 84 6.63 -0.98 -1.08
N THR A 85 7.74 -0.29 -1.38
CA THR A 85 8.86 -0.87 -2.09
C THR A 85 10.18 -0.22 -1.71
N ASN A 86 11.29 -0.92 -1.99
CA ASN A 86 12.63 -0.36 -1.82
C ASN A 86 13.07 0.54 -2.99
N SER A 87 12.31 0.56 -4.08
CA SER A 87 12.70 1.35 -5.26
C SER A 87 12.50 2.84 -5.03
N HIS A 88 13.50 3.63 -5.40
CA HIS A 88 13.44 5.11 -5.40
C HIS A 88 13.40 5.68 -6.81
N ARG A 89 13.24 4.83 -7.82
CA ARG A 89 13.33 5.26 -9.22
C ARG A 89 12.17 6.17 -9.59
N PRO A 90 12.44 7.38 -10.12
CA PRO A 90 11.37 8.30 -10.50
C PRO A 90 10.36 7.71 -11.47
N GLU A 91 10.82 6.90 -12.43
CA GLU A 91 9.92 6.24 -13.39
C GLU A 91 8.97 5.24 -12.72
N HIS A 92 9.38 4.61 -11.63
CA HIS A 92 8.51 3.72 -10.88
C HIS A 92 7.41 4.52 -10.15
N ILE A 93 7.78 5.67 -9.61
CA ILE A 93 6.83 6.54 -8.92
C ILE A 93 5.75 7.03 -9.88
N VAL A 94 6.17 7.52 -11.05
CA VAL A 94 5.25 7.98 -12.09
C VAL A 94 4.33 6.85 -12.54
N GLN A 95 4.90 5.68 -12.84
CA GLN A 95 4.13 4.53 -13.30
C GLN A 95 3.11 4.07 -12.26
N ALA A 96 3.49 4.04 -10.98
CA ALA A 96 2.59 3.64 -9.90
C ALA A 96 1.33 4.49 -9.89
N TYR A 97 1.48 5.80 -9.90
CA TYR A 97 0.32 6.70 -9.89
C TYR A 97 -0.48 6.60 -11.18
N LYS A 98 0.18 6.44 -12.32
CA LYS A 98 -0.51 6.24 -13.60
C LYS A 98 -1.37 5.00 -13.62
N GLU A 99 -0.90 3.94 -13.00
CA GLU A 99 -1.64 2.66 -12.95
C GLU A 99 -2.69 2.63 -11.84
N GLY A 100 -2.81 3.71 -11.06
CA GLY A 100 -3.88 3.85 -10.11
C GLY A 100 -3.55 3.68 -8.63
N ALA A 101 -2.27 3.71 -8.27
CA ALA A 101 -1.90 3.73 -6.85
C ALA A 101 -2.34 5.04 -6.21
N ASN A 102 -2.68 4.98 -4.94
CA ASN A 102 -3.07 6.18 -4.19
C ASN A 102 -1.87 6.88 -3.57
N LEU A 103 -0.88 6.13 -3.12
CA LEU A 103 0.36 6.67 -2.56
C LEU A 103 1.53 5.76 -2.92
N TYR A 104 2.73 6.33 -2.84
CA TYR A 104 3.99 5.60 -3.01
C TYR A 104 4.81 5.78 -1.74
N TYR A 105 5.09 4.69 -1.06
CA TYR A 105 5.82 4.68 0.20
C TYR A 105 7.07 3.82 0.07
N THR A 106 8.23 4.45 0.12
CA THR A 106 9.48 3.71 0.10
C THR A 106 9.69 3.04 1.45
N LYS A 107 10.06 1.76 1.45
CA LYS A 107 10.23 0.99 2.68
C LYS A 107 11.22 1.70 3.61
N PRO A 108 10.83 1.98 4.86
CA PRO A 108 11.70 2.66 5.81
C PRO A 108 12.86 1.78 6.25
N THR A 109 13.91 2.40 6.76
CA THR A 109 15.13 1.70 7.15
C THR A 109 15.13 1.25 8.61
N SER A 110 14.17 1.69 9.40
CA SER A 110 14.05 1.29 10.80
C SER A 110 12.62 0.95 11.16
N PHE A 111 12.48 0.10 12.17
CA PHE A 111 11.16 -0.29 12.68
C PHE A 111 10.42 0.90 13.27
N LYS A 112 11.11 1.80 13.94
CA LYS A 112 10.50 3.01 14.49
C LYS A 112 9.90 3.88 13.40
N GLU A 113 10.62 4.06 12.29
CA GLU A 113 10.11 4.80 11.14
C GLU A 113 8.87 4.12 10.55
N LEU A 114 8.88 2.79 10.49
CA LEU A 114 7.72 2.03 10.00
C LEU A 114 6.50 2.26 10.90
N ILE A 115 6.66 2.19 12.21
CA ILE A 115 5.56 2.44 13.14
C ILE A 115 4.99 3.85 12.93
N ASN A 116 5.86 4.86 12.85
CA ASN A 116 5.43 6.24 12.67
C ASN A 116 4.72 6.44 11.34
N GLY A 117 5.26 5.89 10.25
CA GLY A 117 4.64 5.99 8.94
C GLY A 117 3.31 5.26 8.87
N LEU A 118 3.25 4.06 9.40
CA LEU A 118 2.03 3.26 9.39
C LEU A 118 0.93 3.93 10.22
N LYS A 119 1.29 4.48 11.38
CA LYS A 119 0.36 5.20 12.23
C LYS A 119 -0.25 6.39 11.49
N GLU A 120 0.57 7.16 10.78
CA GLU A 120 0.11 8.30 10.00
C GLU A 120 -0.80 7.84 8.85
N LEU A 121 -0.41 6.80 8.11
CA LEU A 121 -1.21 6.27 7.02
C LEU A 121 -2.57 5.76 7.48
N ILE A 122 -2.61 5.03 8.59
CA ILE A 122 -3.86 4.50 9.14
C ILE A 122 -4.79 5.63 9.58
N SER A 123 -4.23 6.76 10.02
CA SER A 123 -5.01 7.89 10.52
C SER A 123 -5.59 8.80 9.42
N LEU A 124 -5.19 8.61 8.17
CA LEU A 124 -5.73 9.39 7.07
C LEU A 124 -7.18 9.03 6.79
N ASP A 125 -7.92 9.99 6.22
CA ASP A 125 -9.32 9.74 5.83
C ASP A 125 -9.35 9.08 4.45
N TRP A 126 -9.60 7.78 4.44
CA TRP A 126 -9.62 6.98 3.21
C TRP A 126 -11.00 6.86 2.56
N LYS A 127 -11.97 7.69 2.97
CA LYS A 127 -13.30 7.70 2.33
C LYS A 127 -13.21 8.03 0.85
N ASP A 128 -12.33 8.95 0.49
CA ASP A 128 -12.04 9.30 -0.88
C ASP A 128 -10.54 9.18 -1.11
N PRO A 129 -10.06 8.00 -1.51
CA PRO A 129 -8.62 7.78 -1.69
C PRO A 129 -7.99 8.71 -2.71
N PHE A 130 -8.75 9.10 -3.73
CA PHE A 130 -8.24 10.01 -4.75
C PHE A 130 -7.89 11.39 -4.19
N SER A 131 -8.65 11.88 -3.21
CA SER A 131 -8.34 13.16 -2.59
C SER A 131 -7.00 13.14 -1.85
N ILE A 132 -6.64 11.98 -1.31
CA ILE A 132 -5.31 11.80 -0.69
C ILE A 132 -4.23 11.86 -1.76
N THR A 133 -4.43 11.16 -2.89
CA THR A 133 -3.48 11.17 -4.00
C THR A 133 -3.21 12.59 -4.50
N GLN A 134 -4.26 13.42 -4.59
CA GLN A 134 -4.11 14.80 -5.06
C GLN A 134 -3.21 15.64 -4.17
N LYS A 135 -3.13 15.36 -2.89
CA LYS A 135 -2.25 16.09 -1.97
C LYS A 135 -0.76 15.85 -2.26
N TYR A 136 -0.45 14.77 -2.97
CA TYR A 136 0.92 14.39 -3.33
C TYR A 136 1.28 14.76 -4.77
N TRP A 137 0.39 15.46 -5.47
CA TRP A 137 0.64 15.94 -6.82
C TRP A 137 0.96 17.44 -6.76
N HIS A 138 2.17 17.83 -7.19
CA HIS A 138 2.65 19.22 -7.17
C HIS A 138 3.32 19.55 -8.48
N ASP A 139 2.84 20.58 -9.15
CA ASP A 139 3.46 21.12 -10.36
C ASP A 139 3.72 20.07 -11.45
N GLY A 140 2.77 19.15 -11.63
CA GLY A 140 2.87 18.10 -12.63
C GLY A 140 3.67 16.87 -12.19
N GLU A 141 4.09 16.82 -10.94
CA GLU A 141 4.85 15.71 -10.41
C GLU A 141 4.18 15.11 -9.16
N TYR A 142 4.27 13.80 -9.01
CA TYR A 142 3.81 13.11 -7.82
C TYR A 142 4.96 12.91 -6.85
N ALA A 143 4.69 13.18 -5.57
CA ALA A 143 5.64 12.96 -4.49
C ALA A 143 5.39 11.60 -3.82
N THR A 144 6.40 11.11 -3.11
CA THR A 144 6.25 9.92 -2.26
C THR A 144 5.69 10.34 -0.90
N PHE A 145 5.05 9.37 -0.23
CA PHE A 145 4.63 9.57 1.15
C PHE A 145 5.87 9.65 2.04
N ASP A 146 5.88 10.63 2.92
CA ASP A 146 6.97 10.82 3.87
C ASP A 146 6.36 11.18 5.22
N VAL A 147 6.95 10.66 6.28
CA VAL A 147 6.46 10.91 7.65
C VAL A 147 6.78 12.35 8.04
N LYS A 148 5.79 13.03 8.56
CA LYS A 148 5.94 14.42 9.01
C LYS A 148 6.24 14.53 10.50
#